data_12f95eef8dfb72cb50bce0106dbe7114
#
_entry.id   12f95eef8dfb72cb50bce0106dbe7114
#
_cell.length_a   1.000
_cell.length_b   1.000
_cell.length_c   1.000
_cell.angle_alpha   90.00
_cell.angle_beta   90.00
_cell.angle_gamma   90.00
#
_symmetry.space_group_name_H-M   'P 1'
#
loop_
_entity.id
_entity.type
_entity.pdbx_description
1 polymer ?
#
loop_
_entity_poly.entity_id
_entity_poly.type
_entity_poly.pdbx_seq_one_letter_code
_entity_poly.pdbx_strand_id
1 'polypeptide(L)'
;LLGAIAGALAEDNRIGYVADGPIFGTPAAINAFALGAQLTNPRAEIELRWSCCESSPATRLADEGLRVICARDLPGSGDSPDWRGLCLAREAGPVCAALPVWNWGEVYIRLARSILRGGWDELSAVAAVNYWWGFASGAVDVQLMESLPDGPRELVRLLRAALTHGELAPFHRRIADQTCAVQNDGERWLAPEEVLHMDWLCANVRGSIPQYDELLPMARPTVRLLGLYRETLQPEKRGPLL
;
A
#
# COMPACT_ATOMS: atom_id res chain seq x y z
N LEU A 1 4.80 5.25 -5.86
CA LEU A 1 5.88 4.92 -6.80
C LEU A 1 5.70 3.54 -7.43
N LEU A 2 5.49 2.45 -6.67
CA LEU A 2 5.33 1.09 -7.22
C LEU A 2 4.19 1.04 -8.25
N GLY A 3 3.05 1.69 -7.97
CA GLY A 3 1.95 1.79 -8.92
C GLY A 3 2.35 2.46 -10.23
N ALA A 4 3.11 3.57 -10.17
CA ALA A 4 3.57 4.26 -11.37
C ALA A 4 4.52 3.39 -12.22
N ILE A 5 5.38 2.60 -11.56
CA ILE A 5 6.22 1.61 -12.26
C ILE A 5 5.33 0.53 -12.91
N ALA A 6 4.37 0.02 -12.15
CA ALA A 6 3.47 -1.03 -12.63
C ALA A 6 2.66 -0.57 -13.85
N GLY A 7 2.10 0.65 -13.81
CA GLY A 7 1.38 1.23 -14.93
C GLY A 7 2.25 1.40 -16.18
N ALA A 8 3.52 1.82 -16.00
CA ALA A 8 4.46 1.96 -17.10
C ALA A 8 4.90 0.62 -17.72
N LEU A 9 4.78 -0.49 -16.96
CA LEU A 9 5.17 -1.83 -17.40
C LEU A 9 4.00 -2.67 -17.94
N ALA A 10 2.75 -2.30 -17.62
CA ALA A 10 1.57 -3.07 -17.98
C ALA A 10 1.10 -2.76 -19.41
N GLU A 11 1.51 -3.61 -20.37
CA GLU A 11 1.15 -3.47 -21.79
C GLU A 11 -0.33 -3.73 -22.06
N ASP A 12 -0.96 -4.63 -21.30
CA ASP A 12 -2.38 -5.02 -21.41
C ASP A 12 -3.31 -4.23 -20.47
N ASN A 13 -2.79 -3.23 -19.77
CA ASN A 13 -3.45 -2.42 -18.75
C ASN A 13 -3.88 -3.17 -17.49
N ARG A 14 -3.61 -4.47 -17.36
CA ARG A 14 -3.98 -5.29 -16.21
C ARG A 14 -2.80 -5.46 -15.26
N ILE A 15 -3.04 -5.16 -14.00
CA ILE A 15 -2.00 -5.20 -12.96
C ILE A 15 -2.56 -5.96 -11.74
N GLY A 16 -1.86 -7.00 -11.31
CA GLY A 16 -2.19 -7.73 -10.09
C GLY A 16 -1.72 -6.97 -8.85
N TYR A 17 -2.52 -6.99 -7.81
CA TYR A 17 -2.15 -6.50 -6.48
C TYR A 17 -2.57 -7.50 -5.42
N VAL A 18 -1.62 -7.93 -4.60
CA VAL A 18 -1.86 -8.82 -3.47
C VAL A 18 -1.79 -8.03 -2.17
N ALA A 19 -2.93 -7.93 -1.48
CA ALA A 19 -3.03 -7.31 -0.17
C ALA A 19 -2.98 -8.35 0.95
N ASP A 20 -2.56 -7.94 2.16
CA ASP A 20 -2.47 -8.82 3.31
C ASP A 20 -3.82 -9.11 3.95
N GLY A 21 -4.44 -8.09 4.47
CA GLY A 21 -5.73 -8.19 5.15
C GLY A 21 -6.39 -6.82 5.29
N PRO A 22 -7.70 -6.79 5.55
CA PRO A 22 -8.48 -5.56 5.67
C PRO A 22 -8.23 -4.88 7.03
N ILE A 23 -7.01 -4.42 7.25
CA ILE A 23 -6.60 -3.64 8.42
C ILE A 23 -6.49 -2.16 8.07
N PHE A 24 -6.47 -1.31 9.09
CA PHE A 24 -6.29 0.13 8.92
C PHE A 24 -5.06 0.45 8.06
N GLY A 25 -5.25 1.31 7.07
CA GLY A 25 -4.22 1.73 6.11
C GLY A 25 -4.06 0.82 4.88
N THR A 26 -4.54 -0.43 4.90
CA THR A 26 -4.43 -1.31 3.72
C THR A 26 -5.20 -0.79 2.50
N PRO A 27 -6.48 -0.35 2.63
CA PRO A 27 -7.18 0.24 1.47
C PRO A 27 -6.49 1.50 0.94
N ALA A 28 -5.91 2.32 1.82
CA ALA A 28 -5.14 3.48 1.39
C ALA A 28 -3.90 3.09 0.58
N ALA A 29 -3.20 2.02 0.96
CA ALA A 29 -2.05 1.51 0.21
C ALA A 29 -2.47 1.00 -1.18
N ILE A 30 -3.58 0.24 -1.27
CA ILE A 30 -4.17 -0.22 -2.53
C ILE A 30 -4.55 0.98 -3.40
N ASN A 31 -5.24 1.97 -2.84
CA ASN A 31 -5.68 3.17 -3.54
C ASN A 31 -4.48 4.02 -4.02
N ALA A 32 -3.46 4.21 -3.19
CA ALA A 32 -2.24 4.91 -3.59
C ALA A 32 -1.51 4.19 -4.74
N PHE A 33 -1.49 2.86 -4.74
CA PHE A 33 -0.95 2.06 -5.83
C PHE A 33 -1.77 2.24 -7.11
N ALA A 34 -3.10 2.13 -7.02
CA ALA A 34 -4.03 2.27 -8.13
C ALA A 34 -3.95 3.66 -8.78
N LEU A 35 -3.89 4.72 -7.96
CA LEU A 35 -3.70 6.10 -8.41
C LEU A 35 -2.32 6.30 -9.05
N GLY A 36 -1.28 5.67 -8.48
CA GLY A 36 0.06 5.66 -9.05
C GLY A 36 0.09 5.01 -10.43
N ALA A 37 -0.57 3.88 -10.62
CA ALA A 37 -0.67 3.21 -11.92
C ALA A 37 -1.36 4.09 -12.98
N GLN A 38 -2.41 4.80 -12.60
CA GLN A 38 -3.11 5.73 -13.50
C GLN A 38 -2.27 6.95 -13.93
N LEU A 39 -1.23 7.33 -13.17
CA LEU A 39 -0.34 8.43 -13.59
C LEU A 39 0.42 8.10 -14.88
N THR A 40 0.72 6.83 -15.11
CA THR A 40 1.55 6.36 -16.24
C THR A 40 0.73 5.58 -17.25
N ASN A 41 -0.36 4.99 -16.82
CA ASN A 41 -1.32 4.28 -17.66
C ASN A 41 -2.76 4.62 -17.24
N PRO A 42 -3.41 5.59 -17.88
CA PRO A 42 -4.78 6.01 -17.53
C PRO A 42 -5.83 4.90 -17.63
N ARG A 43 -5.51 3.80 -18.34
CA ARG A 43 -6.39 2.64 -18.51
C ARG A 43 -6.07 1.51 -17.53
N ALA A 44 -5.08 1.69 -16.64
CA ALA A 44 -4.68 0.64 -15.71
C ALA A 44 -5.85 0.20 -14.82
N GLU A 45 -6.10 -1.11 -14.81
CA GLU A 45 -7.02 -1.79 -13.92
C GLU A 45 -6.23 -2.68 -12.96
N ILE A 46 -6.57 -2.60 -11.68
CA ILE A 46 -5.89 -3.32 -10.61
C ILE A 46 -6.74 -4.53 -10.21
N GLU A 47 -6.26 -5.73 -10.50
CA GLU A 47 -6.86 -6.99 -10.07
C GLU A 47 -6.41 -7.29 -8.63
N LEU A 48 -7.29 -7.06 -7.68
CA LEU A 48 -7.00 -7.19 -6.25
C LEU A 48 -7.27 -8.61 -5.76
N ARG A 49 -6.30 -9.18 -5.07
CA ARG A 49 -6.41 -10.45 -4.32
C ARG A 49 -5.95 -10.25 -2.87
N TRP A 50 -6.49 -11.09 -1.98
CA TRP A 50 -6.19 -11.01 -0.56
C TRP A 50 -5.56 -12.30 -0.04
N SER A 51 -4.35 -12.22 0.47
CA SER A 51 -3.65 -13.37 1.05
C SER A 51 -4.29 -13.88 2.35
N CYS A 52 -5.14 -13.07 2.97
CA CYS A 52 -5.94 -13.48 4.12
C CYS A 52 -7.18 -14.30 3.75
N CYS A 53 -7.54 -14.40 2.46
CA CYS A 53 -8.71 -15.14 1.98
C CYS A 53 -8.32 -16.39 1.18
N GLU A 54 -7.14 -16.40 0.57
CA GLU A 54 -6.69 -17.52 -0.27
C GLU A 54 -5.18 -17.76 -0.15
N SER A 55 -4.76 -18.99 -0.53
CA SER A 55 -3.35 -19.32 -0.65
C SER A 55 -2.83 -19.02 -2.06
N SER A 56 -1.55 -18.65 -2.16
CA SER A 56 -0.85 -18.41 -3.44
C SER A 56 -1.52 -17.40 -4.37
N PRO A 57 -2.00 -16.23 -3.86
CA PRO A 57 -2.73 -15.26 -4.68
C PRO A 57 -1.87 -14.69 -5.82
N ALA A 58 -0.57 -14.47 -5.62
CA ALA A 58 0.31 -13.97 -6.67
C ALA A 58 0.50 -14.97 -7.81
N THR A 59 0.68 -16.23 -7.47
CA THR A 59 0.78 -17.33 -8.46
C THR A 59 -0.51 -17.44 -9.26
N ARG A 60 -1.67 -17.38 -8.61
CA ARG A 60 -2.96 -17.42 -9.30
C ARG A 60 -3.15 -16.27 -10.28
N LEU A 61 -2.79 -15.04 -9.89
CA LEU A 61 -2.83 -13.89 -10.81
C LEU A 61 -1.94 -14.12 -12.03
N ALA A 62 -0.75 -14.72 -11.85
CA ALA A 62 0.14 -15.05 -12.96
C ALA A 62 -0.46 -16.15 -13.87
N ASP A 63 -1.10 -17.18 -13.30
CA ASP A 63 -1.79 -18.24 -14.03
C ASP A 63 -3.00 -17.70 -14.82
N GLU A 64 -3.66 -16.64 -14.34
CA GLU A 64 -4.71 -15.90 -15.03
C GLU A 64 -4.17 -14.97 -16.14
N GLY A 65 -2.86 -14.99 -16.36
CA GLY A 65 -2.18 -14.29 -17.45
C GLY A 65 -1.68 -12.89 -17.12
N LEU A 66 -1.77 -12.42 -15.87
CA LEU A 66 -1.24 -11.12 -15.49
C LEU A 66 0.29 -11.14 -15.52
N ARG A 67 0.88 -10.13 -16.15
CA ARG A 67 2.33 -10.02 -16.32
C ARG A 67 3.01 -9.14 -15.29
N VAL A 68 2.27 -8.16 -14.73
CA VAL A 68 2.78 -7.20 -13.73
C VAL A 68 1.99 -7.42 -12.46
N ILE A 69 2.66 -7.84 -11.38
CA ILE A 69 2.01 -8.19 -10.11
C ILE A 69 2.78 -7.53 -8.97
N CYS A 70 2.08 -6.72 -8.18
CA CYS A 70 2.59 -6.22 -6.92
C CYS A 70 2.21 -7.22 -5.82
N ALA A 71 3.19 -8.02 -5.42
CA ALA A 71 3.07 -8.95 -4.32
C ALA A 71 3.41 -8.26 -2.99
N ARG A 72 3.28 -8.99 -1.89
CA ARG A 72 3.61 -8.51 -0.55
C ARG A 72 5.12 -8.28 -0.40
N ASP A 73 5.50 -7.49 0.59
CA ASP A 73 6.91 -7.29 0.96
C ASP A 73 7.54 -8.59 1.48
N LEU A 74 6.73 -9.40 2.17
CA LEU A 74 7.09 -10.74 2.63
C LEU A 74 6.22 -11.77 1.90
N PRO A 75 6.77 -12.94 1.52
CA PRO A 75 6.01 -13.98 0.85
C PRO A 75 4.82 -14.43 1.70
N GLY A 76 3.66 -14.55 1.07
CA GLY A 76 2.45 -15.08 1.67
C GLY A 76 2.53 -16.59 1.86
N SER A 77 1.62 -17.14 2.65
CA SER A 77 1.48 -18.58 2.78
C SER A 77 1.15 -19.19 1.42
N GLY A 78 1.99 -20.10 0.94
CA GLY A 78 1.83 -20.81 -0.31
C GLY A 78 2.42 -20.12 -1.55
N ASP A 79 2.75 -18.84 -1.52
CA ASP A 79 3.49 -18.20 -2.61
C ASP A 79 4.99 -18.55 -2.57
N SER A 80 5.63 -18.58 -3.74
CA SER A 80 7.09 -18.66 -3.82
C SER A 80 7.73 -17.45 -3.13
N PRO A 81 8.88 -17.63 -2.43
CA PRO A 81 9.66 -16.55 -1.86
C PRO A 81 10.08 -15.45 -2.86
N ASP A 82 10.03 -15.78 -4.16
CA ASP A 82 10.40 -14.85 -5.23
C ASP A 82 9.32 -13.81 -5.52
N TRP A 83 8.08 -14.05 -5.11
CA TRP A 83 7.00 -13.06 -5.17
C TRP A 83 7.16 -12.01 -4.07
N ARG A 84 7.93 -10.95 -4.34
CA ARG A 84 8.16 -9.83 -3.40
C ARG A 84 8.13 -8.49 -4.11
N GLY A 85 7.39 -7.54 -3.56
CA GLY A 85 7.24 -6.22 -4.13
C GLY A 85 6.62 -6.26 -5.53
N LEU A 86 7.09 -5.42 -6.44
CA LEU A 86 6.62 -5.41 -7.81
C LEU A 86 7.41 -6.41 -8.66
N CYS A 87 6.72 -7.40 -9.20
CA CYS A 87 7.30 -8.48 -10.00
C CYS A 87 6.74 -8.49 -11.42
N LEU A 88 7.59 -8.97 -12.34
CA LEU A 88 7.20 -9.38 -13.69
C LEU A 88 7.04 -10.90 -13.70
N ALA A 89 5.84 -11.40 -13.98
CA ALA A 89 5.57 -12.82 -14.18
C ALA A 89 6.18 -13.28 -15.51
N ARG A 90 7.08 -14.25 -15.46
CA ARG A 90 7.75 -14.86 -16.62
C ARG A 90 7.61 -16.38 -16.58
N GLU A 91 7.82 -17.05 -17.70
CA GLU A 91 7.77 -18.52 -17.77
C GLU A 91 8.76 -19.20 -16.80
N ALA A 92 9.92 -18.60 -16.59
CA ALA A 92 10.94 -19.09 -15.66
C ALA A 92 10.67 -18.74 -14.19
N GLY A 93 9.55 -18.06 -13.89
CA GLY A 93 9.18 -17.57 -12.56
C GLY A 93 9.17 -16.04 -12.46
N PRO A 94 8.77 -15.49 -11.29
CA PRO A 94 8.69 -14.06 -11.08
C PRO A 94 10.07 -13.40 -11.04
N VAL A 95 10.17 -12.23 -11.66
CA VAL A 95 11.37 -11.39 -11.63
C VAL A 95 11.03 -10.08 -10.93
N CYS A 96 11.65 -9.81 -9.79
CA CYS A 96 11.44 -8.57 -9.05
C CYS A 96 11.95 -7.36 -9.85
N ALA A 97 11.11 -6.33 -9.97
CA ALA A 97 11.43 -5.06 -10.64
C ALA A 97 11.66 -3.92 -9.64
N ALA A 98 10.93 -3.92 -8.53
CA ALA A 98 11.09 -2.90 -7.48
C ALA A 98 10.57 -3.43 -6.13
N LEU A 99 11.20 -2.97 -5.04
CA LEU A 99 10.81 -3.31 -3.66
C LEU A 99 10.53 -2.04 -2.86
N PRO A 100 9.50 -2.01 -2.01
CA PRO A 100 9.37 -0.97 -1.00
C PRO A 100 10.49 -1.12 0.04
N VAL A 101 10.98 -0.01 0.54
CA VAL A 101 12.07 0.02 1.54
C VAL A 101 11.63 0.83 2.75
N TRP A 102 11.84 0.26 3.92
CA TRP A 102 11.68 0.90 5.21
C TRP A 102 13.05 1.21 5.80
N ASN A 103 13.42 2.48 5.82
CA ASN A 103 14.71 2.92 6.36
C ASN A 103 14.64 3.08 7.89
N TRP A 104 14.55 1.95 8.60
CA TRP A 104 14.43 1.93 10.05
C TRP A 104 15.54 2.71 10.76
N GLY A 105 16.74 2.77 10.17
CA GLY A 105 17.84 3.59 10.69
C GLY A 105 17.47 5.05 10.82
N GLU A 106 16.82 5.64 9.81
CA GLU A 106 16.36 7.03 9.85
C GLU A 106 15.27 7.22 10.91
N VAL A 107 14.36 6.27 11.05
CA VAL A 107 13.32 6.28 12.08
C VAL A 107 13.95 6.32 13.47
N TYR A 108 14.88 5.41 13.75
CA TYR A 108 15.56 5.34 15.05
C TYR A 108 16.42 6.58 15.35
N ILE A 109 17.14 7.10 14.37
CA ILE A 109 17.95 8.32 14.52
C ILE A 109 17.06 9.50 14.88
N ARG A 110 15.93 9.68 14.19
CA ARG A 110 14.97 10.76 14.48
C ARG A 110 14.36 10.63 15.86
N LEU A 111 13.96 9.42 16.24
CA LEU A 111 13.41 9.12 17.55
C LEU A 111 14.45 9.44 18.65
N ALA A 112 15.67 8.96 18.50
CA ALA A 112 16.75 9.22 19.46
C ALA A 112 17.05 10.73 19.60
N ARG A 113 17.09 11.46 18.48
CA ARG A 113 17.26 12.92 18.51
C ARG A 113 16.12 13.64 19.22
N SER A 114 14.87 13.17 19.05
CA SER A 114 13.71 13.72 19.77
C SER A 114 13.84 13.53 21.28
N ILE A 115 14.22 12.32 21.69
CA ILE A 115 14.44 11.99 23.10
C ILE A 115 15.55 12.87 23.71
N LEU A 116 16.70 12.99 23.03
CA LEU A 116 17.84 13.77 23.50
C LEU A 116 17.55 15.28 23.61
N ARG A 117 16.54 15.77 22.87
CA ARG A 117 16.07 17.16 22.94
C ARG A 117 14.97 17.38 23.99
N GLY A 118 14.67 16.39 24.84
CA GLY A 118 13.64 16.47 25.88
C GLY A 118 12.21 16.21 25.38
N GLY A 119 12.02 15.88 24.08
CA GLY A 119 10.70 15.61 23.53
C GLY A 119 9.97 14.40 24.14
N TRP A 120 10.69 13.56 24.89
CA TRP A 120 10.10 12.41 25.58
C TRP A 120 9.26 12.82 26.80
N ASP A 121 9.65 13.86 27.51
CA ASP A 121 8.93 14.35 28.70
C ASP A 121 7.58 14.97 28.31
N GLU A 122 7.52 15.62 27.15
CA GLU A 122 6.28 16.14 26.58
C GLU A 122 5.37 15.00 26.05
N LEU A 123 5.98 13.92 25.54
CA LEU A 123 5.30 12.74 24.99
C LEU A 123 4.78 11.81 26.09
N SER A 124 5.34 11.83 27.29
CA SER A 124 4.89 10.99 28.42
C SER A 124 3.50 11.34 28.92
N ALA A 125 2.98 12.53 28.57
CA ALA A 125 1.62 12.94 28.86
C ALA A 125 0.59 12.46 27.82
N VAL A 126 1.03 11.86 26.69
CA VAL A 126 0.17 11.39 25.59
C VAL A 126 0.38 9.90 25.42
N ALA A 127 -0.69 9.13 25.57
CA ALA A 127 -0.66 7.67 25.63
C ALA A 127 -0.14 6.96 24.35
N ALA A 128 -0.19 7.61 23.20
CA ALA A 128 0.35 7.06 21.95
C ALA A 128 0.74 8.18 20.97
N VAL A 129 1.87 8.01 20.30
CA VAL A 129 2.35 8.93 19.26
C VAL A 129 2.35 8.22 17.92
N ASN A 130 1.56 8.71 16.98
CA ASN A 130 1.57 8.26 15.59
C ASN A 130 2.54 9.11 14.78
N TYR A 131 3.53 8.48 14.16
CA TYR A 131 4.48 9.14 13.28
C TYR A 131 4.05 8.95 11.81
N TRP A 132 3.75 10.07 11.14
CA TRP A 132 3.42 10.12 9.73
C TRP A 132 4.65 10.53 8.92
N TRP A 133 5.53 9.56 8.69
CA TRP A 133 6.77 9.79 7.96
C TRP A 133 6.68 9.18 6.55
N GLY A 134 6.84 10.02 5.55
CA GLY A 134 6.86 9.66 4.13
C GLY A 134 8.25 9.85 3.51
N PHE A 135 8.27 10.03 2.21
CA PHE A 135 9.50 10.22 1.42
C PHE A 135 10.35 11.41 1.89
N ALA A 136 9.72 12.55 2.24
CA ALA A 136 10.42 13.73 2.74
C ALA A 136 11.23 13.46 4.02
N SER A 137 10.83 12.47 4.81
CA SER A 137 11.55 12.08 6.01
C SER A 137 12.69 11.10 5.74
N GLY A 138 12.74 10.48 4.57
CA GLY A 138 13.64 9.38 4.26
C GLY A 138 13.29 8.04 4.93
N ALA A 139 12.15 7.98 5.66
CA ALA A 139 11.73 6.76 6.36
C ALA A 139 11.28 5.65 5.41
N VAL A 140 10.77 6.03 4.23
CA VAL A 140 10.32 5.08 3.19
C VAL A 140 10.95 5.43 1.86
N ASP A 141 11.23 4.40 1.05
CA ASP A 141 11.73 4.53 -0.31
C ASP A 141 11.34 3.31 -1.16
N VAL A 142 11.78 3.30 -2.41
CA VAL A 142 11.65 2.17 -3.34
C VAL A 142 13.03 1.81 -3.88
N GLN A 143 13.44 0.56 -3.69
CA GLN A 143 14.63 0.00 -4.31
C GLN A 143 14.29 -0.51 -5.72
N LEU A 144 15.03 -0.06 -6.71
CA LEU A 144 14.88 -0.47 -8.10
C LEU A 144 15.86 -1.59 -8.43
N MET A 145 15.35 -2.69 -9.02
CA MET A 145 16.15 -3.82 -9.43
C MET A 145 16.75 -3.60 -10.82
N GLU A 146 17.81 -4.33 -11.16
CA GLU A 146 18.47 -4.26 -12.47
C GLU A 146 17.53 -4.63 -13.63
N SER A 147 16.54 -5.49 -13.35
CA SER A 147 15.52 -5.91 -14.31
C SER A 147 14.59 -4.79 -14.77
N LEU A 148 14.54 -3.63 -14.05
CA LEU A 148 13.70 -2.51 -14.44
C LEU A 148 14.31 -1.75 -15.61
N PRO A 149 13.58 -1.52 -16.72
CA PRO A 149 14.03 -0.72 -17.86
C PRO A 149 14.38 0.74 -17.49
N ASP A 150 15.22 1.38 -18.30
CA ASP A 150 15.71 2.74 -18.04
C ASP A 150 14.60 3.80 -18.02
N GLY A 151 13.61 3.72 -18.90
CA GLY A 151 12.49 4.67 -18.94
C GLY A 151 11.73 4.75 -17.62
N PRO A 152 11.16 3.64 -17.11
CA PRO A 152 10.54 3.59 -15.78
C PRO A 152 11.50 3.98 -14.64
N ARG A 153 12.79 3.68 -14.74
CA ARG A 153 13.80 4.08 -13.75
C ARG A 153 13.95 5.60 -13.65
N GLU A 154 14.05 6.28 -14.79
CA GLU A 154 14.13 7.73 -14.85
C GLU A 154 12.84 8.40 -14.37
N LEU A 155 11.68 7.85 -14.75
CA LEU A 155 10.38 8.31 -14.23
C LEU A 155 10.32 8.25 -12.71
N VAL A 156 10.77 7.14 -12.10
CA VAL A 156 10.81 7.00 -10.63
C VAL A 156 11.69 8.07 -10.00
N ARG A 157 12.83 8.39 -10.60
CA ARG A 157 13.74 9.45 -10.12
C ARG A 157 13.01 10.80 -10.04
N LEU A 158 12.25 11.14 -11.08
CA LEU A 158 11.46 12.38 -11.13
C LEU A 158 10.32 12.38 -10.11
N LEU A 159 9.53 11.31 -10.06
CA LEU A 159 8.41 11.20 -9.13
C LEU A 159 8.87 11.17 -7.67
N ARG A 160 10.01 10.53 -7.38
CA ARG A 160 10.61 10.52 -6.05
C ARG A 160 10.97 11.95 -5.61
N ALA A 161 11.58 12.75 -6.48
CA ALA A 161 11.88 14.14 -6.19
C ALA A 161 10.61 14.94 -5.90
N ALA A 162 9.58 14.83 -6.72
CA ALA A 162 8.30 15.51 -6.53
C ALA A 162 7.60 15.11 -5.21
N LEU A 163 7.61 13.82 -4.84
CA LEU A 163 7.09 13.34 -3.55
C LEU A 163 7.89 13.86 -2.37
N THR A 164 9.23 13.90 -2.50
CA THR A 164 10.12 14.38 -1.42
C THR A 164 9.92 15.86 -1.16
N HIS A 165 9.72 16.66 -2.21
CA HIS A 165 9.49 18.11 -2.10
C HIS A 165 8.02 18.49 -1.84
N GLY A 166 7.11 17.50 -1.78
CA GLY A 166 5.68 17.76 -1.56
C GLY A 166 4.94 18.35 -2.77
N GLU A 167 5.56 18.32 -3.95
CA GLU A 167 4.95 18.77 -5.22
C GLU A 167 3.93 17.76 -5.75
N LEU A 168 4.05 16.51 -5.32
CA LEU A 168 3.13 15.42 -5.64
C LEU A 168 2.61 14.80 -4.35
N ALA A 169 1.28 14.70 -4.22
CA ALA A 169 0.62 13.97 -3.16
C ALA A 169 -0.40 12.99 -3.74
N PRO A 170 -0.33 11.70 -3.38
CA PRO A 170 -1.15 10.66 -3.99
C PRO A 170 -2.66 10.94 -3.93
N PHE A 171 -3.12 11.50 -2.82
CA PHE A 171 -4.54 11.72 -2.55
C PHE A 171 -5.01 13.17 -2.77
N HIS A 172 -4.13 14.10 -3.13
CA HIS A 172 -4.50 15.49 -3.44
C HIS A 172 -4.90 15.64 -4.90
N ARG A 173 -6.00 15.01 -5.26
CA ARG A 173 -6.60 15.02 -6.61
C ARG A 173 -8.05 14.54 -6.53
N ARG A 174 -8.80 14.74 -7.61
CA ARG A 174 -10.14 14.14 -7.70
C ARG A 174 -10.03 12.61 -7.72
N ILE A 175 -10.72 11.96 -6.79
CA ILE A 175 -10.74 10.50 -6.62
C ILE A 175 -12.18 10.05 -6.53
N ALA A 176 -12.56 9.07 -7.34
CA ALA A 176 -13.83 8.38 -7.26
C ALA A 176 -13.60 6.93 -6.81
N ASP A 177 -14.54 6.42 -6.04
CA ASP A 177 -14.58 5.02 -5.65
C ASP A 177 -15.20 4.12 -6.74
N GLN A 178 -15.31 2.83 -6.46
CA GLN A 178 -15.89 1.82 -7.36
C GLN A 178 -17.36 2.08 -7.70
N THR A 179 -18.09 2.86 -6.89
CA THR A 179 -19.48 3.27 -7.15
C THR A 179 -19.60 4.58 -7.92
N CYS A 180 -18.46 5.15 -8.32
CA CYS A 180 -18.32 6.48 -8.91
C CYS A 180 -18.64 7.64 -7.95
N ALA A 181 -18.77 7.40 -6.66
CA ALA A 181 -18.89 8.45 -5.66
C ALA A 181 -17.54 9.17 -5.51
N VAL A 182 -17.58 10.51 -5.41
CA VAL A 182 -16.38 11.33 -5.25
C VAL A 182 -15.96 11.31 -3.79
N GLN A 183 -14.82 10.69 -3.51
CA GLN A 183 -14.24 10.59 -2.18
C GLN A 183 -13.30 11.76 -1.85
N ASN A 184 -12.68 12.35 -2.87
CA ASN A 184 -11.98 13.63 -2.79
C ASN A 184 -12.17 14.37 -4.12
N ASP A 185 -12.50 15.67 -4.05
CA ASP A 185 -12.61 16.55 -5.22
C ASP A 185 -11.26 17.07 -5.73
N GLY A 186 -10.21 16.97 -4.90
CA GLY A 186 -8.86 17.45 -5.19
C GLY A 186 -8.56 18.85 -4.67
N GLU A 187 -9.50 19.51 -4.02
CA GLU A 187 -9.32 20.84 -3.47
C GLU A 187 -8.69 20.86 -2.07
N ARG A 188 -8.76 19.72 -1.37
CA ARG A 188 -8.23 19.56 -0.02
C ARG A 188 -7.27 18.38 0.13
N TRP A 189 -6.41 18.47 1.11
CA TRP A 189 -5.61 17.35 1.59
C TRP A 189 -6.46 16.46 2.50
N LEU A 190 -6.36 15.15 2.32
CA LEU A 190 -6.93 14.21 3.28
C LEU A 190 -6.09 14.23 4.56
N ALA A 191 -6.76 14.29 5.71
CA ALA A 191 -6.08 14.16 6.99
C ALA A 191 -5.49 12.74 7.15
N PRO A 192 -4.40 12.58 7.92
CA PRO A 192 -3.81 11.27 8.19
C PRO A 192 -4.81 10.23 8.67
N GLU A 193 -5.74 10.63 9.53
CA GLU A 193 -6.80 9.78 10.06
C GLU A 193 -7.77 9.32 8.96
N GLU A 194 -8.12 10.20 8.01
CA GLU A 194 -8.97 9.85 6.86
C GLU A 194 -8.27 8.84 5.96
N VAL A 195 -6.96 9.00 5.75
CA VAL A 195 -6.15 8.04 4.97
C VAL A 195 -6.07 6.70 5.68
N LEU A 196 -5.83 6.69 6.99
CA LEU A 196 -5.74 5.47 7.79
C LEU A 196 -7.04 4.67 7.80
N HIS A 197 -8.18 5.38 7.88
CA HIS A 197 -9.51 4.77 8.02
C HIS A 197 -10.24 4.61 6.68
N MET A 198 -9.55 4.71 5.54
CA MET A 198 -10.17 4.41 4.23
C MET A 198 -10.79 3.01 4.25
N ASP A 199 -12.07 2.94 3.90
CA ASP A 199 -12.88 1.72 3.81
C ASP A 199 -13.46 1.49 2.39
N TRP A 200 -12.93 2.20 1.41
CA TRP A 200 -13.33 2.18 0.01
C TRP A 200 -12.12 1.96 -0.91
N LEU A 201 -12.39 1.52 -2.14
CA LEU A 201 -11.39 1.29 -3.18
C LEU A 201 -11.63 2.21 -4.39
N CYS A 202 -10.55 2.63 -5.05
CA CYS A 202 -10.61 3.45 -6.26
C CYS A 202 -11.36 2.76 -7.40
N ALA A 203 -11.98 3.57 -8.27
CA ALA A 203 -12.79 3.10 -9.40
C ALA A 203 -12.08 2.13 -10.36
N ASN A 204 -10.74 2.20 -10.45
CA ASN A 204 -9.93 1.31 -11.29
C ASN A 204 -9.45 0.04 -10.56
N VAL A 205 -9.91 -0.23 -9.34
CA VAL A 205 -9.64 -1.48 -8.62
C VAL A 205 -10.76 -2.47 -8.88
N ARG A 206 -10.41 -3.70 -9.27
CA ARG A 206 -11.31 -4.83 -9.44
C ARG A 206 -11.13 -5.77 -8.25
N GLY A 207 -12.20 -6.02 -7.51
CA GLY A 207 -12.21 -6.77 -6.26
C GLY A 207 -12.91 -5.97 -5.16
N SER A 208 -13.04 -6.54 -3.99
CA SER A 208 -13.72 -5.95 -2.82
C SER A 208 -12.86 -6.08 -1.57
N ILE A 209 -13.17 -5.29 -0.55
CA ILE A 209 -12.64 -5.47 0.80
C ILE A 209 -13.37 -6.66 1.41
N PRO A 210 -12.67 -7.73 1.85
CA PRO A 210 -13.33 -8.95 2.32
C PRO A 210 -14.02 -8.74 3.65
N GLN A 211 -15.14 -9.42 3.83
CA GLN A 211 -15.85 -9.49 5.11
C GLN A 211 -15.12 -10.44 6.07
N TYR A 212 -15.40 -10.32 7.36
CA TYR A 212 -14.71 -11.09 8.40
C TYR A 212 -14.87 -12.61 8.26
N ASP A 213 -16.00 -13.09 7.78
CA ASP A 213 -16.30 -14.50 7.55
C ASP A 213 -15.59 -15.10 6.34
N GLU A 214 -15.21 -14.28 5.36
CA GLU A 214 -14.42 -14.67 4.19
C GLU A 214 -12.94 -14.92 4.53
N LEU A 215 -12.48 -14.49 5.72
CA LEU A 215 -11.09 -14.60 6.12
C LEU A 215 -10.71 -16.02 6.52
N LEU A 216 -9.52 -16.43 6.12
CA LEU A 216 -8.90 -17.64 6.63
C LEU A 216 -8.77 -17.59 8.17
N PRO A 217 -8.94 -18.72 8.89
CA PRO A 217 -8.91 -18.74 10.34
C PRO A 217 -7.67 -18.08 10.96
N MET A 218 -6.50 -18.24 10.31
CA MET A 218 -5.23 -17.67 10.76
C MET A 218 -5.17 -16.13 10.68
N ALA A 219 -5.91 -15.51 9.78
CA ALA A 219 -5.93 -14.05 9.62
C ALA A 219 -6.92 -13.34 10.56
N ARG A 220 -7.94 -14.05 11.03
CA ARG A 220 -9.02 -13.50 11.87
C ARG A 220 -8.55 -12.79 13.14
N PRO A 221 -7.58 -13.32 13.93
CA PRO A 221 -7.13 -12.63 15.14
C PRO A 221 -6.56 -11.24 14.86
N THR A 222 -5.72 -11.10 13.83
CA THR A 222 -5.13 -9.81 13.45
C THR A 222 -6.18 -8.82 12.97
N VAL A 223 -7.10 -9.27 12.09
CA VAL A 223 -8.17 -8.41 11.56
C VAL A 223 -9.17 -8.02 12.65
N ARG A 224 -9.42 -8.89 13.63
CA ARG A 224 -10.26 -8.54 14.79
C ARG A 224 -9.65 -7.44 15.65
N LEU A 225 -8.32 -7.38 15.74
CA LEU A 225 -7.61 -6.41 16.56
C LEU A 225 -7.36 -5.08 15.83
N LEU A 226 -6.96 -5.13 14.55
CA LEU A 226 -6.49 -4.00 13.76
C LEU A 226 -7.34 -3.71 12.52
N GLY A 227 -8.41 -4.48 12.31
CA GLY A 227 -9.21 -4.44 11.09
C GLY A 227 -10.18 -3.28 11.03
N LEU A 228 -10.64 -3.00 9.83
CA LEU A 228 -11.66 -1.99 9.52
C LEU A 228 -12.98 -2.26 10.25
N TYR A 229 -13.28 -3.52 10.59
CA TYR A 229 -14.50 -3.95 11.28
C TYR A 229 -14.34 -4.04 12.80
N ARG A 230 -13.27 -3.50 13.35
CA ARG A 230 -12.99 -3.58 14.79
C ARG A 230 -14.14 -3.09 15.66
N GLU A 231 -14.77 -1.98 15.29
CA GLU A 231 -15.87 -1.40 16.07
C GLU A 231 -17.13 -2.26 16.03
N THR A 232 -17.41 -2.91 14.91
CA THR A 232 -18.56 -3.82 14.75
C THR A 232 -18.35 -5.17 15.41
N LEU A 233 -17.10 -5.65 15.46
CA LEU A 233 -16.74 -6.95 16.03
C LEU A 233 -16.52 -6.91 17.56
N GLN A 234 -16.37 -5.72 18.16
CA GLN A 234 -16.18 -5.54 19.61
C GLN A 234 -17.09 -4.45 20.17
N PRO A 235 -18.43 -4.62 20.11
CA PRO A 235 -19.36 -3.58 20.56
C PRO A 235 -19.29 -3.26 22.06
N GLU A 236 -18.73 -4.15 22.88
CA GLU A 236 -18.77 -4.04 24.35
C GLU A 236 -17.50 -3.47 25.01
N LYS A 237 -16.45 -3.20 24.27
CA LYS A 237 -15.19 -2.64 24.82
C LYS A 237 -14.84 -1.27 24.24
N ARG A 238 -15.72 -0.28 24.46
CA ARG A 238 -15.34 1.12 24.35
C ARG A 238 -14.57 1.57 25.60
N GLY A 239 -13.37 1.05 25.78
CA GLY A 239 -12.38 1.71 26.64
C GLY A 239 -11.65 2.76 25.81
N PRO A 240 -11.12 3.84 26.43
CA PRO A 240 -10.35 4.82 25.71
C PRO A 240 -9.20 4.12 24.97
N LEU A 241 -8.99 4.48 23.71
CA LEU A 241 -7.82 4.09 22.93
C LEU A 241 -6.58 4.57 23.70
N LEU A 242 -5.84 3.64 24.28
CA LEU A 242 -4.53 3.89 24.88
C LEU A 242 -3.53 4.31 23.82
#